data_cba5f2b7388e6afded5fa18c66f9b926
#
_entry.id   cba5f2b7388e6afded5fa18c66f9b926
#
_cell.length_a   1.000
_cell.length_b   1.000
_cell.length_c   1.000
_cell.angle_alpha   90.00
_cell.angle_beta   90.00
_cell.angle_gamma   90.00
#
_symmetry.space_group_name_H-M   'P 1'
#
loop_
_entity.id
_entity.type
_entity.pdbx_description
1 polymer ?
#
loop_
_entity_poly.entity_id
_entity_poly.type
_entity_poly.pdbx_seq_one_letter_code
_entity_poly.pdbx_strand_id
1 'polypeptide(L)'
;KKAKFLEEKAALQKFVGQKSQTADGHVVELVANIGGPDEAEGVLERDGEGVGLFRSEFLFMESDAIPSEEAQFEAYKKVAETLDGKPVIIRTLDIGGDKALPYLGLPTEENPFLGFRAVRFCLQRKEDIYKPQLRALLRASAFGKVRIMVPLVTCVDELRAVKAIIEELKQELDAEGIAYDKDIQVGVMMETAAASLIADILAKEADFFSIGTNDLTGYTMAADRGNPDVAYLYSAYNPAVLRSIRNIISAANKEDIMA
;
A
#
# COMPACT_ATOMS: atom_id res chain seq x y z
N LYS A 1 -8.88 7.79 -32.77
CA LYS A 1 -8.57 7.56 -31.31
C LYS A 1 -7.07 7.33 -31.08
N LYS A 2 -6.41 6.40 -31.82
CA LYS A 2 -4.97 6.08 -31.61
C LYS A 2 -4.06 7.30 -31.89
N ALA A 3 -4.29 8.07 -32.95
CA ALA A 3 -3.49 9.27 -33.28
C ALA A 3 -3.59 10.32 -32.14
N LYS A 4 -4.81 10.65 -31.71
CA LYS A 4 -5.03 11.58 -30.59
C LYS A 4 -4.34 11.15 -29.31
N PHE A 5 -4.41 9.86 -28.97
CA PHE A 5 -3.70 9.29 -27.80
C PHE A 5 -2.18 9.46 -27.92
N LEU A 6 -1.61 9.24 -29.11
CA LEU A 6 -0.16 9.41 -29.33
C LEU A 6 0.27 10.88 -29.26
N GLU A 7 -0.56 11.80 -29.76
CA GLU A 7 -0.33 13.24 -29.63
C GLU A 7 -0.38 13.71 -28.17
N GLU A 8 -1.38 13.25 -27.43
CA GLU A 8 -1.50 13.54 -26.00
C GLU A 8 -0.31 12.99 -25.22
N LYS A 9 0.11 11.73 -25.49
CA LYS A 9 1.30 11.13 -24.88
C LYS A 9 2.58 11.91 -25.22
N ALA A 10 2.74 12.35 -26.47
CA ALA A 10 3.89 13.16 -26.88
C ALA A 10 3.88 14.54 -26.20
N ALA A 11 2.69 15.14 -26.01
CA ALA A 11 2.57 16.41 -25.32
C ALA A 11 2.95 16.34 -23.84
N LEU A 12 2.86 15.17 -23.20
CA LEU A 12 3.26 14.97 -21.81
C LEU A 12 4.79 14.90 -21.64
N GLN A 13 5.55 14.59 -22.72
CA GLN A 13 7.03 14.50 -22.65
C GLN A 13 7.69 15.82 -22.22
N LYS A 14 7.05 16.96 -22.44
CA LYS A 14 7.55 18.27 -22.01
C LYS A 14 7.62 18.42 -20.48
N PHE A 15 6.94 17.57 -19.73
CA PHE A 15 6.95 17.61 -18.27
C PHE A 15 8.02 16.71 -17.65
N VAL A 16 8.65 15.83 -18.42
CA VAL A 16 9.73 14.97 -17.95
C VAL A 16 10.91 15.82 -17.51
N GLY A 17 11.47 15.53 -16.33
CA GLY A 17 12.57 16.28 -15.70
C GLY A 17 12.13 17.59 -15.03
N GLN A 18 10.84 17.92 -15.02
CA GLN A 18 10.34 19.07 -14.28
C GLN A 18 10.00 18.69 -12.85
N LYS A 19 10.23 19.63 -11.91
CA LYS A 19 9.88 19.45 -10.52
C LYS A 19 8.37 19.34 -10.35
N SER A 20 7.92 18.31 -9.64
CA SER A 20 6.50 18.12 -9.30
C SER A 20 6.08 19.11 -8.22
N GLN A 21 5.29 20.11 -8.59
CA GLN A 21 4.84 21.15 -7.67
C GLN A 21 3.46 21.70 -8.05
N THR A 22 2.73 22.16 -7.05
CA THR A 22 1.47 22.87 -7.22
C THR A 22 1.67 24.28 -7.75
N ALA A 23 0.59 24.95 -8.20
CA ALA A 23 0.66 26.30 -8.74
C ALA A 23 1.17 27.35 -7.73
N ASP A 24 0.99 27.10 -6.44
CA ASP A 24 1.50 27.94 -5.33
C ASP A 24 2.93 27.54 -4.87
N GLY A 25 3.57 26.59 -5.57
CA GLY A 25 4.96 26.21 -5.35
C GLY A 25 5.19 25.11 -4.30
N HIS A 26 4.11 24.49 -3.76
CA HIS A 26 4.26 23.34 -2.88
C HIS A 26 4.76 22.12 -3.67
N VAL A 27 5.87 21.54 -3.20
CA VAL A 27 6.51 20.38 -3.83
C VAL A 27 5.79 19.11 -3.39
N VAL A 28 5.47 18.25 -4.34
CA VAL A 28 4.86 16.93 -4.10
C VAL A 28 5.70 15.85 -4.78
N GLU A 29 5.74 14.66 -4.20
CA GLU A 29 6.35 13.49 -4.82
C GLU A 29 5.33 12.79 -5.74
N LEU A 30 5.65 12.63 -7.02
CA LEU A 30 4.85 11.86 -7.96
C LEU A 30 5.37 10.42 -8.02
N VAL A 31 4.68 9.54 -7.32
CA VAL A 31 5.03 8.12 -7.23
C VAL A 31 4.02 7.25 -7.97
N ALA A 32 4.48 6.11 -8.47
CA ALA A 32 3.65 5.21 -9.26
C ALA A 32 2.91 4.16 -8.41
N ASN A 33 1.80 3.66 -8.94
CA ASN A 33 1.17 2.43 -8.49
C ASN A 33 1.55 1.32 -9.47
N ILE A 34 2.10 0.21 -8.97
CA ILE A 34 2.46 -0.97 -9.77
C ILE A 34 1.85 -2.25 -9.20
N GLY A 35 1.65 -3.24 -10.07
CA GLY A 35 1.16 -4.57 -9.71
C GLY A 35 2.25 -5.64 -9.69
N GLY A 36 3.37 -5.40 -10.34
CA GLY A 36 4.44 -6.39 -10.44
C GLY A 36 5.81 -5.78 -10.70
N PRO A 37 6.88 -6.58 -10.54
CA PRO A 37 8.27 -6.12 -10.70
C PRO A 37 8.61 -5.68 -12.13
N ASP A 38 7.90 -6.18 -13.12
CA ASP A 38 8.15 -5.84 -14.53
C ASP A 38 7.65 -4.42 -14.90
N GLU A 39 6.86 -3.79 -14.04
CA GLU A 39 6.42 -2.41 -14.23
C GLU A 39 7.42 -1.37 -13.70
N ALA A 40 8.43 -1.79 -12.93
CA ALA A 40 9.38 -0.89 -12.25
C ALA A 40 10.20 -0.03 -13.23
N GLU A 41 10.71 -0.60 -14.33
CA GLU A 41 11.43 0.15 -15.37
C GLU A 41 10.55 1.24 -15.97
N GLY A 42 9.28 0.94 -16.22
CA GLY A 42 8.31 1.91 -16.74
C GLY A 42 8.03 3.09 -15.81
N VAL A 43 8.30 2.98 -14.51
CA VAL A 43 8.25 4.11 -13.56
C VAL A 43 9.39 5.10 -13.88
N LEU A 44 10.60 4.61 -14.04
CA LEU A 44 11.77 5.43 -14.37
C LEU A 44 11.65 6.08 -15.76
N GLU A 45 11.20 5.34 -16.76
CA GLU A 45 10.96 5.85 -18.12
C GLU A 45 9.97 7.03 -18.16
N ARG A 46 9.08 7.11 -17.19
CA ARG A 46 8.07 8.18 -17.05
C ARG A 46 8.42 9.22 -16.02
N ASP A 47 9.68 9.23 -15.58
CA ASP A 47 10.21 10.17 -14.59
C ASP A 47 9.48 10.08 -13.21
N GLY A 48 9.01 8.87 -12.86
CA GLY A 48 8.42 8.62 -11.54
C GLY A 48 9.45 8.77 -10.43
N GLU A 49 9.04 9.40 -9.33
CA GLU A 49 9.91 9.70 -8.18
C GLU A 49 10.02 8.52 -7.20
N GLY A 50 9.28 7.42 -7.48
CA GLY A 50 9.29 6.19 -6.70
C GLY A 50 8.05 5.36 -6.95
N VAL A 51 7.86 4.33 -6.14
CA VAL A 51 6.65 3.51 -6.07
C VAL A 51 5.92 3.83 -4.77
N GLY A 52 4.76 4.49 -4.88
CA GLY A 52 3.90 4.82 -3.75
C GLY A 52 2.98 3.68 -3.34
N LEU A 53 2.75 2.74 -4.26
CA LEU A 53 1.98 1.54 -4.00
C LEU A 53 2.42 0.38 -4.91
N PHE A 54 3.14 -0.58 -4.32
CA PHE A 54 3.27 -1.90 -4.91
C PHE A 54 2.14 -2.78 -4.35
N ARG A 55 1.26 -3.25 -5.22
CA ARG A 55 0.12 -4.10 -4.87
C ARG A 55 0.53 -5.56 -4.84
N SER A 56 0.96 -6.03 -3.67
CA SER A 56 1.50 -7.40 -3.50
C SER A 56 0.50 -8.51 -3.80
N GLU A 57 -0.81 -8.20 -3.77
CA GLU A 57 -1.86 -9.17 -4.10
C GLU A 57 -1.74 -9.74 -5.52
N PHE A 58 -1.14 -9.02 -6.46
CA PHE A 58 -0.95 -9.52 -7.83
C PHE A 58 -0.01 -10.73 -7.86
N LEU A 59 1.02 -10.78 -7.01
CA LEU A 59 1.90 -11.95 -6.90
C LEU A 59 1.11 -13.21 -6.49
N PHE A 60 0.10 -13.02 -5.64
CA PHE A 60 -0.78 -14.10 -5.22
C PHE A 60 -1.79 -14.46 -6.33
N MET A 61 -2.33 -13.46 -7.04
CA MET A 61 -3.32 -13.67 -8.10
C MET A 61 -2.72 -14.35 -9.35
N GLU A 62 -1.45 -14.18 -9.60
CA GLU A 62 -0.71 -14.79 -10.72
C GLU A 62 -0.17 -16.18 -10.38
N SER A 63 -0.36 -16.63 -9.15
CA SER A 63 0.10 -17.94 -8.66
C SER A 63 -1.06 -18.91 -8.45
N ASP A 64 -0.79 -20.21 -8.64
CA ASP A 64 -1.74 -21.30 -8.36
C ASP A 64 -1.71 -21.75 -6.88
N ALA A 65 -0.77 -21.23 -6.09
CA ALA A 65 -0.56 -21.53 -4.68
C ALA A 65 0.00 -20.30 -3.96
N ILE A 66 0.06 -20.35 -2.62
CA ILE A 66 0.66 -19.28 -1.80
C ILE A 66 2.13 -19.08 -2.24
N PRO A 67 2.51 -17.88 -2.70
CA PRO A 67 3.89 -17.60 -3.09
C PRO A 67 4.85 -17.81 -1.90
N SER A 68 5.95 -18.53 -2.14
CA SER A 68 6.97 -18.74 -1.12
C SER A 68 7.62 -17.42 -0.69
N GLU A 69 8.25 -17.40 0.49
CA GLU A 69 9.07 -16.25 0.94
C GLU A 69 10.09 -15.86 -0.14
N GLU A 70 10.75 -16.84 -0.73
CA GLU A 70 11.79 -16.58 -1.74
C GLU A 70 11.22 -15.93 -3.00
N ALA A 71 10.10 -16.43 -3.52
CA ALA A 71 9.45 -15.84 -4.69
C ALA A 71 9.02 -14.39 -4.43
N GLN A 72 8.50 -14.10 -3.25
CA GLN A 72 8.13 -12.76 -2.83
C GLN A 72 9.38 -11.86 -2.67
N PHE A 73 10.41 -12.38 -2.02
CA PHE A 73 11.68 -11.67 -1.83
C PHE A 73 12.31 -11.25 -3.16
N GLU A 74 12.42 -12.16 -4.14
CA GLU A 74 13.00 -11.85 -5.45
C GLU A 74 12.17 -10.78 -6.19
N ALA A 75 10.84 -10.83 -6.10
CA ALA A 75 9.99 -9.81 -6.69
C ALA A 75 10.20 -8.42 -6.06
N TYR A 76 10.23 -8.33 -4.73
CA TYR A 76 10.41 -7.07 -4.01
C TYR A 76 11.82 -6.50 -4.18
N LYS A 77 12.83 -7.37 -4.12
CA LYS A 77 14.24 -7.03 -4.38
C LYS A 77 14.43 -6.45 -5.77
N LYS A 78 13.90 -7.12 -6.81
CA LYS A 78 13.97 -6.63 -8.19
C LYS A 78 13.46 -5.19 -8.32
N VAL A 79 12.34 -4.86 -7.68
CA VAL A 79 11.80 -3.49 -7.70
C VAL A 79 12.71 -2.53 -6.93
N ALA A 80 13.18 -2.91 -5.74
CA ALA A 80 14.04 -2.07 -4.92
C ALA A 80 15.35 -1.72 -5.64
N GLU A 81 15.97 -2.70 -6.29
CA GLU A 81 17.20 -2.51 -7.09
C GLU A 81 16.94 -1.67 -8.35
N THR A 82 15.84 -1.94 -9.07
CA THR A 82 15.46 -1.18 -10.27
C THR A 82 15.23 0.29 -9.97
N LEU A 83 14.60 0.62 -8.85
CA LEU A 83 14.29 2.00 -8.45
C LEU A 83 15.50 2.79 -7.92
N ASP A 84 16.67 2.14 -7.74
CA ASP A 84 17.98 2.75 -7.44
C ASP A 84 17.92 3.89 -6.40
N GLY A 85 17.51 3.54 -5.18
CA GLY A 85 17.44 4.47 -4.05
C GLY A 85 16.19 5.37 -4.00
N LYS A 86 15.29 5.28 -4.97
CA LYS A 86 13.96 5.88 -4.87
C LYS A 86 13.06 5.06 -3.93
N PRO A 87 12.07 5.67 -3.25
CA PRO A 87 11.19 4.96 -2.33
C PRO A 87 10.33 3.90 -3.03
N VAL A 88 10.18 2.75 -2.38
CA VAL A 88 9.30 1.66 -2.80
C VAL A 88 8.40 1.29 -1.61
N ILE A 89 7.15 1.74 -1.64
CA ILE A 89 6.16 1.41 -0.63
C ILE A 89 5.42 0.15 -1.07
N ILE A 90 5.58 -0.93 -0.31
CA ILE A 90 4.96 -2.22 -0.60
C ILE A 90 3.83 -2.46 0.39
N ARG A 91 2.62 -2.60 -0.14
CA ARG A 91 1.45 -2.92 0.64
C ARG A 91 1.44 -4.43 0.96
N THR A 92 1.28 -4.79 2.23
CA THR A 92 1.04 -6.18 2.60
C THR A 92 -0.27 -6.68 2.01
N LEU A 93 -0.46 -7.98 1.97
CA LEU A 93 -1.53 -8.63 1.23
C LEU A 93 -2.91 -8.03 1.53
N ASP A 94 -3.55 -7.52 0.48
CA ASP A 94 -4.92 -7.03 0.49
C ASP A 94 -5.79 -7.94 -0.38
N ILE A 95 -6.15 -9.09 0.17
CA ILE A 95 -6.99 -10.11 -0.46
C ILE A 95 -8.29 -10.26 0.32
N GLY A 96 -9.35 -10.70 -0.37
CA GLY A 96 -10.73 -10.75 0.13
C GLY A 96 -11.59 -9.68 -0.54
N GLY A 97 -12.85 -9.56 -0.13
CA GLY A 97 -13.79 -8.70 -0.84
C GLY A 97 -14.11 -9.24 -2.23
N ASP A 98 -13.70 -8.52 -3.27
CA ASP A 98 -13.86 -8.89 -4.68
C ASP A 98 -12.71 -9.76 -5.24
N LYS A 99 -11.65 -9.98 -4.45
CA LYS A 99 -10.46 -10.75 -4.83
C LYS A 99 -10.44 -12.10 -4.11
N ALA A 100 -11.20 -13.05 -4.62
CA ALA A 100 -11.21 -14.41 -4.08
C ALA A 100 -10.19 -15.29 -4.79
N LEU A 101 -9.29 -15.92 -4.02
CA LEU A 101 -8.36 -16.94 -4.50
C LEU A 101 -8.75 -18.30 -3.89
N PRO A 102 -9.16 -19.29 -4.70
CA PRO A 102 -9.67 -20.57 -4.20
C PRO A 102 -8.70 -21.29 -3.25
N TYR A 103 -7.39 -21.21 -3.54
CA TYR A 103 -6.36 -21.88 -2.74
C TYR A 103 -6.14 -21.26 -1.35
N LEU A 104 -6.63 -20.03 -1.09
CA LEU A 104 -6.56 -19.41 0.22
C LEU A 104 -7.67 -19.87 1.18
N GLY A 105 -8.73 -20.49 0.65
CA GLY A 105 -9.83 -21.03 1.46
C GLY A 105 -10.60 -19.95 2.23
N LEU A 106 -10.73 -18.75 1.67
CA LEU A 106 -11.52 -17.68 2.27
C LEU A 106 -12.99 -18.07 2.39
N PRO A 107 -13.65 -17.74 3.51
CA PRO A 107 -15.07 -18.01 3.68
C PRO A 107 -15.92 -17.19 2.71
N THR A 108 -17.07 -17.72 2.34
CA THR A 108 -18.11 -16.92 1.68
C THR A 108 -18.81 -16.07 2.72
N GLU A 109 -18.84 -14.77 2.51
CA GLU A 109 -19.42 -13.79 3.43
C GLU A 109 -20.54 -13.01 2.73
N GLU A 110 -21.55 -12.55 3.48
CA GLU A 110 -22.62 -11.71 2.95
C GLU A 110 -22.12 -10.31 2.57
N ASN A 111 -21.16 -9.78 3.31
CA ASN A 111 -20.56 -8.49 3.09
C ASN A 111 -19.02 -8.58 3.05
N PRO A 112 -18.43 -9.15 2.00
CA PRO A 112 -16.99 -9.47 1.96
C PRO A 112 -16.07 -8.27 2.17
N PHE A 113 -16.47 -7.07 1.73
CA PHE A 113 -15.69 -5.85 1.96
C PHE A 113 -15.64 -5.42 3.44
N LEU A 114 -16.61 -5.83 4.26
CA LEU A 114 -16.65 -5.57 5.69
C LEU A 114 -16.12 -6.75 6.52
N GLY A 115 -15.71 -7.82 5.86
CA GLY A 115 -15.43 -9.11 6.48
C GLY A 115 -13.95 -9.41 6.70
N PHE A 116 -13.63 -10.67 6.50
CA PHE A 116 -12.34 -11.30 6.76
C PHE A 116 -11.38 -11.10 5.59
N ARG A 117 -10.75 -9.92 5.52
CA ARG A 117 -9.84 -9.53 4.45
C ARG A 117 -8.61 -8.77 4.97
N ALA A 118 -7.61 -8.63 4.12
CA ALA A 118 -6.42 -7.81 4.32
C ALA A 118 -5.71 -8.11 5.67
N VAL A 119 -5.39 -7.10 6.48
CA VAL A 119 -4.70 -7.27 7.76
C VAL A 119 -5.40 -8.26 8.70
N ARG A 120 -6.74 -8.31 8.71
CA ARG A 120 -7.52 -9.24 9.54
C ARG A 120 -7.22 -10.69 9.16
N PHE A 121 -7.22 -10.98 7.86
CA PHE A 121 -6.85 -12.28 7.31
C PHE A 121 -5.38 -12.61 7.59
N CYS A 122 -4.48 -11.68 7.32
CA CYS A 122 -3.05 -11.86 7.50
C CYS A 122 -2.68 -12.17 8.97
N LEU A 123 -3.27 -11.48 9.93
CA LEU A 123 -3.00 -11.71 11.35
C LEU A 123 -3.47 -13.10 11.83
N GLN A 124 -4.56 -13.65 11.27
CA GLN A 124 -4.99 -15.01 11.57
C GLN A 124 -4.18 -16.09 10.84
N ARG A 125 -3.68 -15.77 9.64
CA ARG A 125 -2.80 -16.65 8.85
C ARG A 125 -1.33 -16.22 9.01
N LYS A 126 -0.95 -15.95 10.28
CA LYS A 126 0.36 -15.40 10.64
C LYS A 126 1.50 -16.26 10.12
N GLU A 127 1.48 -17.56 10.37
CA GLU A 127 2.64 -18.43 10.13
C GLU A 127 2.83 -18.80 8.65
N ASP A 128 1.76 -19.00 7.91
CA ASP A 128 1.82 -19.51 6.54
C ASP A 128 1.67 -18.43 5.45
N ILE A 129 1.21 -17.23 5.80
CA ILE A 129 1.03 -16.14 4.86
C ILE A 129 1.78 -14.89 5.31
N TYR A 130 1.53 -14.41 6.55
CA TYR A 130 1.99 -13.07 6.89
C TYR A 130 3.47 -13.01 7.22
N LYS A 131 4.00 -13.95 8.03
CA LYS A 131 5.44 -14.01 8.33
C LYS A 131 6.30 -14.20 7.08
N PRO A 132 5.99 -15.13 6.13
CA PRO A 132 6.74 -15.23 4.89
C PRO A 132 6.75 -13.92 4.09
N GLN A 133 5.64 -13.20 4.01
CA GLN A 133 5.57 -11.93 3.32
C GLN A 133 6.41 -10.85 4.03
N LEU A 134 6.23 -10.67 5.33
CA LEU A 134 6.96 -9.65 6.11
C LEU A 134 8.46 -9.94 6.12
N ARG A 135 8.86 -11.21 6.21
CA ARG A 135 10.26 -11.61 6.14
C ARG A 135 10.88 -11.33 4.76
N ALA A 136 10.14 -11.60 3.68
CA ALA A 136 10.55 -11.23 2.32
C ALA A 136 10.74 -9.72 2.16
N LEU A 137 9.84 -8.90 2.74
CA LEU A 137 9.93 -7.44 2.73
C LEU A 137 11.14 -6.92 3.51
N LEU A 138 11.40 -7.49 4.70
CA LEU A 138 12.59 -7.16 5.49
C LEU A 138 13.86 -7.48 4.71
N ARG A 139 13.99 -8.68 4.15
CA ARG A 139 15.14 -9.08 3.32
C ARG A 139 15.33 -8.13 2.12
N ALA A 140 14.26 -7.79 1.43
CA ALA A 140 14.31 -6.90 0.28
C ALA A 140 14.76 -5.47 0.65
N SER A 141 14.53 -5.02 1.88
CA SER A 141 14.93 -3.69 2.34
C SER A 141 16.46 -3.48 2.38
N ALA A 142 17.26 -4.55 2.37
CA ALA A 142 18.71 -4.45 2.23
C ALA A 142 19.16 -3.96 0.84
N PHE A 143 18.27 -3.96 -0.15
CA PHE A 143 18.56 -3.68 -1.56
C PHE A 143 18.02 -2.33 -2.07
N GLY A 144 17.32 -1.59 -1.23
CA GLY A 144 16.77 -0.27 -1.59
C GLY A 144 15.86 0.31 -0.52
N LYS A 145 15.25 1.44 -0.79
CA LYS A 145 14.38 2.15 0.17
C LYS A 145 12.97 1.53 0.22
N VAL A 146 12.87 0.33 0.76
CA VAL A 146 11.60 -0.37 0.96
C VAL A 146 10.90 0.15 2.20
N ARG A 147 9.58 0.37 2.09
CA ARG A 147 8.68 0.68 3.22
C ARG A 147 7.52 -0.30 3.22
N ILE A 148 7.07 -0.70 4.40
CA ILE A 148 5.94 -1.61 4.58
C ILE A 148 4.68 -0.78 4.81
N MET A 149 3.60 -1.07 4.08
CA MET A 149 2.31 -0.42 4.26
C MET A 149 1.24 -1.45 4.60
N VAL A 150 0.54 -1.24 5.72
CA VAL A 150 -0.51 -2.14 6.22
C VAL A 150 -1.87 -1.66 5.75
N PRO A 151 -2.61 -2.46 4.94
CA PRO A 151 -3.95 -2.10 4.47
C PRO A 151 -5.03 -2.36 5.51
N LEU A 152 -6.18 -1.71 5.35
CA LEU A 152 -7.45 -1.97 6.05
C LEU A 152 -7.37 -1.93 7.58
N VAL A 153 -6.49 -1.12 8.13
CA VAL A 153 -6.38 -0.92 9.59
C VAL A 153 -7.64 -0.24 10.12
N THR A 154 -8.19 -0.75 11.22
CA THR A 154 -9.37 -0.20 11.89
C THR A 154 -9.12 0.20 13.34
N CYS A 155 -8.10 -0.36 13.97
CA CYS A 155 -7.71 -0.01 15.33
C CYS A 155 -6.18 -0.06 15.48
N VAL A 156 -5.68 0.57 16.53
CA VAL A 156 -4.24 0.63 16.81
C VAL A 156 -3.65 -0.74 17.13
N ASP A 157 -4.43 -1.65 17.70
CA ASP A 157 -3.94 -2.98 18.08
C ASP A 157 -3.60 -3.85 16.87
N GLU A 158 -4.26 -3.64 15.72
CA GLU A 158 -3.88 -4.30 14.46
C GLU A 158 -2.48 -3.86 14.02
N LEU A 159 -2.17 -2.56 14.07
CA LEU A 159 -0.83 -2.04 13.75
C LEU A 159 0.23 -2.55 14.73
N ARG A 160 -0.07 -2.54 16.02
CA ARG A 160 0.82 -3.08 17.07
C ARG A 160 1.12 -4.56 16.87
N ALA A 161 0.11 -5.35 16.52
CA ALA A 161 0.28 -6.77 16.21
C ALA A 161 1.21 -7.01 15.03
N VAL A 162 1.06 -6.21 13.95
CA VAL A 162 1.96 -6.28 12.80
C VAL A 162 3.40 -5.89 13.18
N LYS A 163 3.58 -4.78 13.90
CA LYS A 163 4.91 -4.33 14.37
C LYS A 163 5.57 -5.38 15.28
N ALA A 164 4.81 -6.04 16.15
CA ALA A 164 5.34 -7.12 16.98
C ALA A 164 5.85 -8.31 16.15
N ILE A 165 5.14 -8.68 15.08
CA ILE A 165 5.61 -9.74 14.16
C ILE A 165 6.88 -9.29 13.43
N ILE A 166 6.96 -8.04 12.98
CA ILE A 166 8.15 -7.49 12.33
C ILE A 166 9.36 -7.55 13.25
N GLU A 167 9.21 -7.17 14.54
CA GLU A 167 10.29 -7.24 15.51
C GLU A 167 10.73 -8.68 15.82
N GLU A 168 9.80 -9.65 15.88
CA GLU A 168 10.11 -11.08 15.97
C GLU A 168 10.97 -11.52 14.78
N LEU A 169 10.58 -11.17 13.57
CA LEU A 169 11.29 -11.52 12.34
C LEU A 169 12.65 -10.83 12.22
N LYS A 170 12.81 -9.60 12.69
CA LYS A 170 14.11 -8.92 12.77
C LYS A 170 15.10 -9.70 13.66
N GLN A 171 14.62 -10.21 14.81
CA GLN A 171 15.45 -11.03 15.70
C GLN A 171 15.87 -12.35 15.04
N GLU A 172 14.98 -12.99 14.28
CA GLU A 172 15.29 -14.19 13.51
C GLU A 172 16.35 -13.91 12.44
N LEU A 173 16.19 -12.83 11.66
CA LEU A 173 17.14 -12.43 10.64
C LEU A 173 18.51 -12.06 11.21
N ASP A 174 18.54 -11.37 12.36
CA ASP A 174 19.78 -11.07 13.10
C ASP A 174 20.51 -12.35 13.55
N ALA A 175 19.78 -13.34 14.05
CA ALA A 175 20.32 -14.63 14.47
C ALA A 175 20.88 -15.45 13.28
N GLU A 176 20.28 -15.31 12.10
CA GLU A 176 20.73 -15.97 10.87
C GLU A 176 21.82 -15.17 10.13
N GLY A 177 22.12 -13.94 10.53
CA GLY A 177 23.09 -13.07 9.89
C GLY A 177 22.61 -12.53 8.52
N ILE A 178 21.30 -12.46 8.30
CA ILE A 178 20.67 -11.94 7.07
C ILE A 178 20.49 -10.44 7.18
N ALA A 179 20.99 -9.70 6.19
CA ALA A 179 20.91 -8.25 6.14
C ALA A 179 19.47 -7.75 5.85
N TYR A 180 19.10 -6.68 6.51
CA TYR A 180 17.87 -5.92 6.28
C TYR A 180 18.04 -4.48 6.78
N ASP A 181 17.16 -3.57 6.38
CA ASP A 181 17.11 -2.21 6.94
C ASP A 181 16.49 -2.24 8.35
N LYS A 182 17.31 -1.95 9.37
CA LYS A 182 16.88 -1.96 10.78
C LYS A 182 15.85 -0.86 11.09
N ASP A 183 15.89 0.22 10.30
CA ASP A 183 15.02 1.39 10.43
C ASP A 183 13.87 1.39 9.40
N ILE A 184 13.55 0.21 8.82
CA ILE A 184 12.46 0.06 7.87
C ILE A 184 11.17 0.67 8.39
N GLN A 185 10.59 1.58 7.61
CA GLN A 185 9.36 2.27 7.98
C GLN A 185 8.12 1.39 7.80
N VAL A 186 7.21 1.44 8.76
CA VAL A 186 5.92 0.74 8.76
C VAL A 186 4.79 1.74 8.84
N GLY A 187 4.10 1.93 7.73
CA GLY A 187 2.98 2.86 7.61
C GLY A 187 1.62 2.18 7.49
N VAL A 188 0.59 2.99 7.51
CA VAL A 188 -0.81 2.57 7.42
C VAL A 188 -1.47 3.13 6.18
N MET A 189 -2.21 2.29 5.45
CA MET A 189 -3.16 2.78 4.47
C MET A 189 -4.43 3.24 5.18
N MET A 190 -4.62 4.56 5.21
CA MET A 190 -5.76 5.22 5.83
C MET A 190 -6.96 5.17 4.89
N GLU A 191 -7.74 4.10 4.99
CA GLU A 191 -8.80 3.79 4.03
C GLU A 191 -10.11 3.32 4.68
N THR A 192 -10.14 3.19 6.00
CA THR A 192 -11.36 2.91 6.75
C THR A 192 -11.87 4.16 7.46
N ALA A 193 -13.18 4.26 7.67
CA ALA A 193 -13.78 5.35 8.45
C ALA A 193 -13.23 5.35 9.89
N ALA A 194 -13.01 4.16 10.48
CA ALA A 194 -12.45 4.02 11.82
C ALA A 194 -11.04 4.60 11.90
N ALA A 195 -10.12 4.21 10.99
CA ALA A 195 -8.76 4.77 10.94
C ALA A 195 -8.76 6.29 10.81
N SER A 196 -9.63 6.84 9.95
CA SER A 196 -9.78 8.29 9.80
C SER A 196 -10.16 9.00 11.10
N LEU A 197 -11.04 8.39 11.91
CA LEU A 197 -11.49 8.97 13.19
C LEU A 197 -10.42 8.93 14.27
N ILE A 198 -9.54 7.90 14.25
CA ILE A 198 -8.46 7.71 15.24
C ILE A 198 -7.08 8.02 14.64
N ALA A 199 -7.04 8.84 13.60
CA ALA A 199 -5.78 9.16 12.89
C ALA A 199 -4.72 9.75 13.82
N ASP A 200 -5.11 10.54 14.83
CA ASP A 200 -4.23 11.10 15.85
C ASP A 200 -3.61 10.05 16.79
N ILE A 201 -4.28 8.91 16.98
CA ILE A 201 -3.73 7.78 17.74
C ILE A 201 -2.77 6.97 16.85
N LEU A 202 -3.18 6.67 15.62
CA LEU A 202 -2.37 5.92 14.67
C LEU A 202 -1.09 6.67 14.27
N ALA A 203 -1.13 8.00 14.15
CA ALA A 203 0.03 8.81 13.78
C ALA A 203 1.18 8.74 14.79
N LYS A 204 0.90 8.44 16.06
CA LYS A 204 1.92 8.26 17.11
C LYS A 204 2.68 6.95 17.00
N GLU A 205 2.17 6.02 16.22
CA GLU A 205 2.72 4.67 16.13
C GLU A 205 3.09 4.26 14.70
N ALA A 206 2.55 4.93 13.68
CA ALA A 206 2.91 4.72 12.29
C ALA A 206 4.06 5.64 11.87
N ASP A 207 4.90 5.18 10.93
CA ASP A 207 6.01 5.99 10.41
C ASP A 207 5.57 6.86 9.23
N PHE A 208 4.46 6.53 8.59
CA PHE A 208 3.81 7.32 7.54
C PHE A 208 2.36 6.87 7.32
N PHE A 209 1.59 7.72 6.64
CA PHE A 209 0.27 7.39 6.14
C PHE A 209 0.25 7.36 4.61
N SER A 210 -0.63 6.54 4.06
CA SER A 210 -1.04 6.56 2.67
C SER A 210 -2.57 6.60 2.63
N ILE A 211 -3.17 7.49 1.86
CA ILE A 211 -4.63 7.65 1.86
C ILE A 211 -5.23 6.82 0.73
N GLY A 212 -5.87 5.70 1.07
CA GLY A 212 -6.60 4.84 0.14
C GLY A 212 -7.97 5.41 -0.21
N THR A 213 -8.02 6.43 -1.06
CA THR A 213 -9.24 7.20 -1.32
C THR A 213 -10.40 6.38 -1.85
N ASN A 214 -10.14 5.29 -2.57
CA ASN A 214 -11.21 4.42 -3.07
C ASN A 214 -11.97 3.74 -1.93
N ASP A 215 -11.27 2.99 -1.09
CA ASP A 215 -11.88 2.28 0.03
C ASP A 215 -12.38 3.28 1.10
N LEU A 216 -11.63 4.36 1.36
CA LEU A 216 -12.10 5.43 2.26
C LEU A 216 -13.44 6.02 1.80
N THR A 217 -13.61 6.24 0.49
CA THR A 217 -14.89 6.72 -0.07
C THR A 217 -15.99 5.69 0.16
N GLY A 218 -15.74 4.43 -0.20
CA GLY A 218 -16.72 3.36 -0.03
C GLY A 218 -17.19 3.21 1.42
N TYR A 219 -16.27 3.15 2.36
CA TYR A 219 -16.58 2.98 3.78
C TYR A 219 -17.18 4.25 4.42
N THR A 220 -16.72 5.43 4.02
CA THR A 220 -17.28 6.70 4.54
C THR A 220 -18.68 6.95 4.02
N MET A 221 -18.93 6.67 2.75
CA MET A 221 -20.22 6.89 2.09
C MET A 221 -21.18 5.71 2.21
N ALA A 222 -20.73 4.57 2.76
CA ALA A 222 -21.49 3.31 2.80
C ALA A 222 -22.00 2.90 1.40
N ALA A 223 -21.15 3.07 0.38
CA ALA A 223 -21.49 2.85 -1.02
C ALA A 223 -20.54 1.84 -1.65
N ASP A 224 -21.12 0.79 -2.25
CA ASP A 224 -20.38 -0.19 -3.02
C ASP A 224 -20.00 0.39 -4.39
N ARG A 225 -18.70 0.48 -4.69
CA ARG A 225 -18.19 0.98 -5.97
C ARG A 225 -18.61 0.12 -7.17
N GLY A 226 -18.93 -1.15 -6.93
CA GLY A 226 -19.38 -2.10 -7.95
C GLY A 226 -20.88 -2.02 -8.26
N ASN A 227 -21.66 -1.32 -7.43
CA ASN A 227 -23.11 -1.19 -7.60
C ASN A 227 -23.47 0.10 -8.35
N PRO A 228 -23.96 0.00 -9.63
CA PRO A 228 -24.30 1.16 -10.43
C PRO A 228 -25.44 2.02 -9.84
N ASP A 229 -26.34 1.43 -9.05
CA ASP A 229 -27.49 2.11 -8.48
C ASP A 229 -27.12 3.12 -7.38
N VAL A 230 -25.97 2.93 -6.75
CA VAL A 230 -25.42 3.83 -5.72
C VAL A 230 -24.16 4.55 -6.15
N ALA A 231 -23.74 4.41 -7.40
CA ALA A 231 -22.50 5.03 -7.94
C ALA A 231 -22.49 6.56 -7.81
N TYR A 232 -23.65 7.20 -7.77
CA TYR A 232 -23.77 8.65 -7.56
C TYR A 232 -23.29 9.13 -6.18
N LEU A 233 -23.21 8.23 -5.20
CA LEU A 233 -22.66 8.50 -3.87
C LEU A 233 -21.13 8.32 -3.82
N TYR A 234 -20.59 7.58 -4.75
CA TYR A 234 -19.17 7.18 -4.76
C TYR A 234 -18.31 8.28 -5.40
N SER A 235 -17.97 9.28 -4.61
CA SER A 235 -17.12 10.39 -5.04
C SER A 235 -16.14 10.80 -3.94
N ALA A 236 -14.85 10.81 -4.25
CA ALA A 236 -13.80 11.32 -3.36
C ALA A 236 -13.95 12.83 -3.06
N TYR A 237 -14.71 13.56 -3.87
CA TYR A 237 -15.00 14.97 -3.66
C TYR A 237 -16.17 15.21 -2.69
N ASN A 238 -16.81 14.15 -2.18
CA ASN A 238 -17.85 14.31 -1.17
C ASN A 238 -17.28 14.99 0.08
N PRO A 239 -17.97 15.98 0.65
CA PRO A 239 -17.50 16.70 1.85
C PRO A 239 -17.14 15.81 3.04
N ALA A 240 -17.80 14.67 3.22
CA ALA A 240 -17.46 13.70 4.27
C ALA A 240 -16.08 13.09 4.03
N VAL A 241 -15.80 12.68 2.78
CA VAL A 241 -14.50 12.10 2.39
C VAL A 241 -13.38 13.14 2.50
N LEU A 242 -13.61 14.37 2.00
CA LEU A 242 -12.64 15.47 2.10
C LEU A 242 -12.32 15.84 3.56
N ARG A 243 -13.34 15.80 4.46
CA ARG A 243 -13.11 15.98 5.90
C ARG A 243 -12.28 14.87 6.52
N SER A 244 -12.52 13.62 6.13
CA SER A 244 -11.71 12.47 6.56
C SER A 244 -10.25 12.64 6.10
N ILE A 245 -10.03 12.97 4.83
CA ILE A 245 -8.68 13.23 4.28
C ILE A 245 -7.98 14.35 5.06
N ARG A 246 -8.67 15.47 5.29
CA ARG A 246 -8.12 16.59 6.06
C ARG A 246 -7.75 16.18 7.49
N ASN A 247 -8.60 15.37 8.16
CA ASN A 247 -8.32 14.88 9.50
C ASN A 247 -7.04 14.02 9.53
N ILE A 248 -6.91 13.11 8.56
CA ILE A 248 -5.74 12.24 8.42
C ILE A 248 -4.47 13.08 8.22
N ILE A 249 -4.47 14.01 7.27
CA ILE A 249 -3.31 14.89 7.00
C ILE A 249 -2.98 15.75 8.23
N SER A 250 -4.00 16.30 8.89
CA SER A 250 -3.78 17.11 10.10
C SER A 250 -3.19 16.31 11.26
N ALA A 251 -3.56 15.03 11.40
CA ALA A 251 -3.00 14.13 12.41
C ALA A 251 -1.53 13.79 12.08
N ALA A 252 -1.24 13.46 10.82
CA ALA A 252 0.12 13.18 10.36
C ALA A 252 1.05 14.38 10.58
N ASN A 253 0.62 15.59 10.19
CA ASN A 253 1.41 16.82 10.38
C ASN A 253 1.72 17.15 11.84
N LYS A 254 0.86 16.75 12.79
CA LYS A 254 1.10 16.98 14.22
C LYS A 254 2.22 16.10 14.78
N GLU A 255 2.38 14.92 14.23
CA GLU A 255 3.41 13.94 14.63
C GLU A 255 4.61 13.93 13.67
N ASP A 256 4.67 14.91 12.74
CA ASP A 256 5.76 15.07 11.75
C ASP A 256 6.00 13.84 10.88
N ILE A 257 4.93 13.12 10.53
CA ILE A 257 4.96 12.01 9.59
C ILE A 257 4.33 12.38 8.26
N MET A 258 4.78 11.72 7.19
CA MET A 258 4.24 11.90 5.83
C MET A 258 2.80 11.36 5.73
N ALA A 259 1.93 12.05 4.96
CA ALA A 259 0.63 11.58 4.52
C ALA A 259 0.39 11.91 3.05
#